data_999e4572255a0e14dea7faeb117935ba
#
_entry.id   999e4572255a0e14dea7faeb117935ba
#
_cell.length_a   1.000
_cell.length_b   1.000
_cell.length_c   1.000
_cell.angle_alpha   90.00
_cell.angle_beta   90.00
_cell.angle_gamma   90.00
#
_symmetry.space_group_name_H-M   'P 1'
#
loop_
_entity.id
_entity.type
_entity.pdbx_description
1 polymer ?
#
loop_
_entity_poly.entity_id
_entity_poly.type
_entity_poly.pdbx_seq_one_letter_code
_entity_poly.pdbx_strand_id
1 'polypeptide(L)'
;MPTQVTNYQCPSCTGPLHYSGASGKLECDYCGNSYTVAEIEALYKEKEATAAEAFETADTAAQSGHDSSVWDTASMSSDWGADAAGMKTYSCPSCGAELICDANTAATACPYCGNPTVVPGQFAGALKPDYVLPFKLSREDAINALRRHYKNKPFLPRAFSAQNQIEKIQGVYVPFWMFDGEAEGHARYDATRSRVFRTGDWEVTKTDHFEICRDGSMPFEKVPVDASSRMPDAHMDSIEPYDYAELKPFSSAYLPGFLADKYDVPVADCESRADERCRKTVLDALGRTVSGYDTCIPRAQDVRLRRGKVHYALLPVWMLSTRWNGKSFLFAMNGQTGKMVGDLPTDAGKYWRTFAAIAAPVALLGTALSFLLR
;
A
#
# COMPACT_ATOMS: atom_id res chain seq x y z
N MET A 1 -4.05 29.23 -29.77
CA MET A 1 -3.46 28.34 -28.75
C MET A 1 -4.60 27.83 -27.93
N PRO A 2 -4.86 26.54 -27.87
CA PRO A 2 -5.91 26.01 -27.02
C PRO A 2 -5.49 26.22 -25.57
N THR A 3 -6.36 26.82 -24.79
CA THR A 3 -6.17 27.03 -23.35
C THR A 3 -6.34 25.66 -22.70
N GLN A 4 -5.22 25.01 -22.33
CA GLN A 4 -5.23 23.75 -21.59
C GLN A 4 -5.78 24.02 -20.20
N VAL A 5 -6.89 23.39 -19.87
CA VAL A 5 -7.52 23.49 -18.56
C VAL A 5 -7.04 22.29 -17.73
N THR A 6 -6.22 22.55 -16.75
CA THR A 6 -5.59 21.54 -15.90
C THR A 6 -6.17 21.47 -14.49
N ASN A 7 -7.07 22.37 -14.15
CA ASN A 7 -7.82 22.32 -12.91
C ASN A 7 -9.29 22.16 -13.25
N TYR A 8 -9.86 21.03 -12.81
CA TYR A 8 -11.28 20.80 -12.97
C TYR A 8 -12.04 21.78 -12.08
N GLN A 9 -12.63 22.77 -12.73
CA GLN A 9 -13.52 23.74 -12.10
C GLN A 9 -14.96 23.24 -12.20
N CYS A 10 -15.74 23.57 -11.23
CA CYS A 10 -17.14 23.24 -11.23
C CYS A 10 -17.86 23.88 -12.43
N PRO A 11 -18.55 23.12 -13.28
CA PRO A 11 -19.26 23.66 -14.44
C PRO A 11 -20.33 24.71 -14.07
N SER A 12 -20.84 24.62 -12.83
CA SER A 12 -21.92 25.49 -12.37
C SER A 12 -21.44 26.81 -11.75
N CYS A 13 -20.28 26.82 -11.08
CA CYS A 13 -19.82 28.00 -10.33
C CYS A 13 -18.35 28.34 -10.49
N THR A 14 -17.63 27.60 -11.34
CA THR A 14 -16.16 27.73 -11.55
C THR A 14 -15.29 27.53 -10.30
N GLY A 15 -15.86 27.14 -9.17
CA GLY A 15 -15.13 26.79 -7.95
C GLY A 15 -14.30 25.50 -8.13
N PRO A 16 -13.29 25.28 -7.30
CA PRO A 16 -12.48 24.06 -7.38
C PRO A 16 -13.31 22.83 -7.03
N LEU A 17 -13.06 21.74 -7.74
CA LEU A 17 -13.62 20.43 -7.45
C LEU A 17 -12.61 19.60 -6.66
N HIS A 18 -13.09 18.83 -5.68
CA HIS A 18 -12.28 17.84 -4.98
C HIS A 18 -12.93 16.46 -5.07
N TYR A 19 -12.12 15.39 -5.08
CA TYR A 19 -12.63 14.03 -5.12
C TYR A 19 -13.04 13.56 -3.72
N SER A 20 -14.29 13.11 -3.58
CA SER A 20 -14.82 12.51 -2.35
C SER A 20 -14.84 10.99 -2.47
N GLY A 21 -14.04 10.29 -1.68
CA GLY A 21 -14.01 8.83 -1.65
C GLY A 21 -15.32 8.20 -1.16
N ALA A 22 -16.09 8.92 -0.35
CA ALA A 22 -17.37 8.44 0.18
C ALA A 22 -18.47 8.37 -0.90
N SER A 23 -18.51 9.36 -1.80
CA SER A 23 -19.49 9.43 -2.89
C SER A 23 -18.95 8.86 -4.21
N GLY A 24 -17.62 8.73 -4.35
CA GLY A 24 -16.95 8.36 -5.59
C GLY A 24 -17.04 9.45 -6.68
N LYS A 25 -17.28 10.71 -6.28
CA LYS A 25 -17.52 11.84 -7.20
C LYS A 25 -16.61 13.02 -6.88
N LEU A 26 -16.50 13.92 -7.83
CA LEU A 26 -15.92 15.25 -7.65
C LEU A 26 -17.01 16.17 -7.07
N GLU A 27 -16.75 16.76 -5.92
CA GLU A 27 -17.66 17.63 -5.19
C GLU A 27 -17.15 19.07 -5.18
N CYS A 28 -18.05 20.02 -5.24
CA CYS A 28 -17.76 21.44 -5.18
C CYS A 28 -18.15 22.01 -3.81
N ASP A 29 -17.19 22.45 -3.02
CA ASP A 29 -17.44 23.06 -1.70
C ASP A 29 -18.19 24.38 -1.77
N TYR A 30 -18.21 25.04 -2.94
CA TYR A 30 -18.83 26.34 -3.11
C TYR A 30 -20.33 26.27 -3.43
N CYS A 31 -20.76 25.32 -4.24
CA CYS A 31 -22.15 25.21 -4.67
C CYS A 31 -22.82 23.89 -4.30
N GLY A 32 -22.08 22.92 -3.72
CA GLY A 32 -22.57 21.63 -3.30
C GLY A 32 -22.88 20.65 -4.43
N ASN A 33 -22.60 21.00 -5.69
CA ASN A 33 -22.82 20.11 -6.83
C ASN A 33 -21.76 19.02 -6.84
N SER A 34 -22.15 17.81 -7.29
CA SER A 34 -21.26 16.66 -7.45
C SER A 34 -21.34 16.11 -8.86
N TYR A 35 -20.19 15.71 -9.42
CA TYR A 35 -20.04 15.19 -10.77
C TYR A 35 -19.20 13.92 -10.72
N THR A 36 -19.45 12.99 -11.63
CA THR A 36 -18.53 11.87 -11.82
C THR A 36 -17.25 12.36 -12.51
N VAL A 37 -16.15 11.66 -12.29
CA VAL A 37 -14.88 11.96 -12.99
C VAL A 37 -15.10 11.91 -14.50
N ALA A 38 -15.85 10.89 -14.99
CA ALA A 38 -16.14 10.72 -16.40
C ALA A 38 -16.96 11.90 -16.99
N GLU A 39 -17.92 12.45 -16.25
CA GLU A 39 -18.70 13.62 -16.70
C GLU A 39 -17.81 14.86 -16.84
N ILE A 40 -16.94 15.10 -15.87
CA ILE A 40 -16.02 16.23 -15.93
C ILE A 40 -15.01 16.05 -17.07
N GLU A 41 -14.42 14.86 -17.19
CA GLU A 41 -13.48 14.57 -18.29
C GLU A 41 -14.15 14.68 -19.66
N ALA A 42 -15.40 14.24 -19.82
CA ALA A 42 -16.14 14.38 -21.09
C ALA A 42 -16.35 15.85 -21.46
N LEU A 43 -16.75 16.69 -20.48
CA LEU A 43 -16.93 18.12 -20.67
C LEU A 43 -15.64 18.84 -21.10
N TYR A 44 -14.49 18.35 -20.63
CA TYR A 44 -13.20 18.92 -20.98
C TYR A 44 -12.61 18.30 -22.26
N LYS A 45 -12.89 17.01 -22.55
CA LYS A 45 -12.50 16.36 -23.82
C LYS A 45 -13.17 16.97 -25.05
N GLU A 46 -14.39 17.42 -24.95
CA GLU A 46 -15.05 18.17 -26.05
C GLU A 46 -14.29 19.46 -26.42
N LYS A 47 -13.57 20.04 -25.47
CA LYS A 47 -12.71 21.21 -25.69
C LYS A 47 -11.35 20.85 -26.29
N GLU A 48 -10.90 19.61 -26.15
CA GLU A 48 -9.60 19.12 -26.62
C GLU A 48 -9.64 18.33 -27.93
N ALA A 49 -10.83 17.96 -28.44
CA ALA A 49 -10.99 17.08 -29.60
C ALA A 49 -10.40 17.62 -30.93
N THR A 50 -9.90 18.87 -30.93
CA THR A 50 -9.19 19.45 -32.08
C THR A 50 -7.68 19.21 -32.09
N ALA A 51 -7.11 18.64 -31.00
CA ALA A 51 -5.67 18.40 -30.90
C ALA A 51 -5.27 16.90 -31.08
N ALA A 52 -6.22 15.99 -31.10
CA ALA A 52 -5.95 14.53 -31.04
C ALA A 52 -5.76 13.86 -32.42
N GLU A 53 -5.95 14.53 -33.55
CA GLU A 53 -5.74 13.92 -34.87
C GLU A 53 -4.26 13.68 -35.27
N ALA A 54 -3.30 14.12 -34.43
CA ALA A 54 -1.88 14.03 -34.76
C ALA A 54 -1.14 12.79 -34.20
N PHE A 55 -1.78 11.96 -33.39
CA PHE A 55 -1.08 10.86 -32.68
C PHE A 55 -1.43 9.42 -33.11
N GLU A 56 -2.25 9.20 -34.14
CA GLU A 56 -2.63 7.85 -34.58
C GLU A 56 -1.58 7.05 -35.39
N THR A 57 -0.37 7.53 -35.55
CA THR A 57 0.63 6.84 -36.40
C THR A 57 1.80 6.18 -35.67
N ALA A 58 1.79 6.07 -34.34
CA ALA A 58 2.92 5.50 -33.61
C ALA A 58 2.77 4.07 -33.06
N ASP A 59 1.62 3.40 -33.24
CA ASP A 59 1.33 2.13 -32.52
C ASP A 59 1.51 0.85 -33.34
N THR A 60 2.24 0.86 -34.44
CA THR A 60 2.46 -0.37 -35.27
C THR A 60 3.86 -0.97 -35.19
N ALA A 61 4.70 -0.57 -34.26
CA ALA A 61 6.11 -1.04 -34.23
C ALA A 61 6.54 -1.88 -33.00
N ALA A 62 5.65 -2.32 -32.14
CA ALA A 62 6.04 -3.04 -30.92
C ALA A 62 5.54 -4.50 -30.87
N GLN A 63 5.74 -5.27 -31.93
CA GLN A 63 5.71 -6.74 -31.87
C GLN A 63 7.08 -7.31 -32.16
N SER A 64 8.05 -7.05 -31.29
CA SER A 64 9.33 -7.77 -31.25
C SER A 64 9.43 -8.50 -29.92
N GLY A 65 9.74 -9.80 -30.02
CA GLY A 65 9.74 -10.78 -28.93
C GLY A 65 10.22 -10.26 -27.60
N HIS A 66 9.34 -10.27 -26.63
CA HIS A 66 9.66 -9.94 -25.24
C HIS A 66 10.59 -11.01 -24.67
N ASP A 67 11.77 -10.59 -24.25
CA ASP A 67 12.65 -11.43 -23.42
C ASP A 67 11.98 -11.59 -22.05
N SER A 68 11.39 -12.76 -21.81
CA SER A 68 10.68 -13.08 -20.56
C SER A 68 11.57 -13.10 -19.31
N SER A 69 12.86 -12.81 -19.45
CA SER A 69 13.83 -12.70 -18.36
C SER A 69 13.87 -11.29 -17.75
N VAL A 70 13.33 -10.28 -18.42
CA VAL A 70 13.37 -8.86 -18.00
C VAL A 70 11.95 -8.32 -17.84
N TRP A 71 11.75 -7.46 -16.84
CA TRP A 71 10.48 -6.75 -16.66
C TRP A 71 10.30 -5.67 -17.74
N ASP A 72 9.14 -5.65 -18.38
CA ASP A 72 8.82 -4.70 -19.44
C ASP A 72 8.32 -3.36 -18.86
N THR A 73 9.14 -2.34 -19.03
CA THR A 73 8.85 -0.96 -18.64
C THR A 73 8.58 -0.04 -19.83
N ALA A 74 8.50 -0.56 -21.05
CA ALA A 74 8.41 0.22 -22.28
C ALA A 74 7.11 1.03 -22.40
N SER A 75 6.05 0.62 -21.70
CA SER A 75 4.77 1.35 -21.69
C SER A 75 4.76 2.57 -20.77
N MET A 76 5.77 2.75 -19.92
CA MET A 76 5.84 3.88 -18.99
C MET A 76 6.16 5.17 -19.72
N SER A 77 5.33 6.19 -19.55
CA SER A 77 5.47 7.48 -20.20
C SER A 77 5.84 8.57 -19.20
N SER A 78 6.73 9.48 -19.60
CA SER A 78 6.99 10.73 -18.91
C SER A 78 6.16 11.90 -19.45
N ASP A 79 5.33 11.66 -20.45
CA ASP A 79 4.45 12.67 -21.05
C ASP A 79 3.16 12.81 -20.25
N TRP A 80 3.05 13.88 -19.51
CA TRP A 80 1.86 14.24 -18.76
C TRP A 80 0.81 14.96 -19.60
N GLY A 81 1.18 15.39 -20.81
CA GLY A 81 0.28 16.14 -21.68
C GLY A 81 -0.38 17.31 -20.96
N ALA A 82 -1.70 17.40 -21.08
CA ALA A 82 -2.50 18.44 -20.43
C ALA A 82 -2.50 18.36 -18.90
N ASP A 83 -2.29 17.17 -18.31
CA ASP A 83 -2.27 16.97 -16.86
C ASP A 83 -1.09 17.69 -16.17
N ALA A 84 -0.01 18.02 -16.90
CA ALA A 84 1.14 18.74 -16.35
C ALA A 84 0.85 20.20 -16.01
N ALA A 85 -0.02 20.85 -16.77
CA ALA A 85 -0.31 22.27 -16.56
C ALA A 85 -1.18 22.41 -15.29
N GLY A 86 -0.75 23.28 -14.35
CA GLY A 86 -1.41 23.48 -13.06
C GLY A 86 -0.99 22.53 -11.95
N MET A 87 -0.09 21.59 -12.22
CA MET A 87 0.54 20.80 -11.17
C MET A 87 1.64 21.59 -10.47
N LYS A 88 1.73 21.39 -9.15
CA LYS A 88 2.77 21.96 -8.29
C LYS A 88 3.52 20.85 -7.59
N THR A 89 4.78 21.09 -7.31
CA THR A 89 5.57 20.22 -6.42
C THR A 89 5.91 20.96 -5.14
N TYR A 90 6.07 20.20 -4.07
CA TYR A 90 6.61 20.67 -2.81
C TYR A 90 7.74 19.74 -2.38
N SER A 91 8.87 20.33 -2.01
CA SER A 91 10.02 19.60 -1.50
C SER A 91 10.15 19.81 -0.01
N CYS A 92 10.35 18.75 0.74
CA CYS A 92 10.61 18.83 2.16
C CYS A 92 12.12 18.94 2.44
N PRO A 93 12.62 20.05 3.00
CA PRO A 93 14.04 20.22 3.26
C PRO A 93 14.57 19.30 4.38
N SER A 94 13.69 18.70 5.17
CA SER A 94 14.07 17.84 6.30
C SER A 94 14.29 16.38 5.90
N CYS A 95 13.42 15.81 5.04
CA CYS A 95 13.51 14.41 4.64
C CYS A 95 13.63 14.23 3.12
N GLY A 96 13.62 15.32 2.33
CA GLY A 96 13.76 15.29 0.89
C GLY A 96 12.55 14.75 0.12
N ALA A 97 11.37 14.58 0.77
CA ALA A 97 10.17 14.13 0.08
C ALA A 97 9.74 15.15 -0.99
N GLU A 98 9.39 14.66 -2.17
CA GLU A 98 8.83 15.47 -3.27
C GLU A 98 7.35 15.11 -3.43
N LEU A 99 6.49 16.07 -3.14
CA LEU A 99 5.04 15.93 -3.17
C LEU A 99 4.48 16.64 -4.39
N ILE A 100 3.56 16.01 -5.07
CA ILE A 100 2.86 16.54 -6.24
C ILE A 100 1.41 16.82 -5.83
N CYS A 101 0.87 17.92 -6.25
CA CYS A 101 -0.54 18.25 -6.06
C CYS A 101 -1.05 19.16 -7.18
N ASP A 102 -2.37 19.32 -7.24
CA ASP A 102 -3.00 20.30 -8.10
C ASP A 102 -2.73 21.75 -7.63
N ALA A 103 -3.03 22.73 -8.48
CA ALA A 103 -2.76 24.13 -8.19
C ALA A 103 -3.50 24.69 -6.96
N ASN A 104 -4.64 24.09 -6.59
CA ASN A 104 -5.50 24.54 -5.49
C ASN A 104 -5.16 23.84 -4.16
N THR A 105 -4.48 22.72 -4.20
CA THR A 105 -4.02 22.00 -3.01
C THR A 105 -2.70 22.57 -2.51
N ALA A 106 -2.62 22.84 -1.21
CA ALA A 106 -1.40 23.32 -0.58
C ALA A 106 -0.91 22.29 0.46
N ALA A 107 0.35 21.89 0.34
CA ALA A 107 1.01 21.14 1.39
C ALA A 107 1.40 22.07 2.54
N THR A 108 0.77 21.91 3.69
CA THR A 108 1.02 22.72 4.90
C THR A 108 2.09 22.11 5.81
N ALA A 109 2.33 20.80 5.69
CA ALA A 109 3.37 20.07 6.40
C ALA A 109 3.72 18.80 5.62
N CYS A 110 4.93 18.29 5.84
CA CYS A 110 5.36 17.02 5.26
C CYS A 110 4.61 15.83 5.91
N PRO A 111 3.91 14.99 5.15
CA PRO A 111 3.16 13.86 5.70
C PRO A 111 4.08 12.78 6.31
N TYR A 112 5.35 12.73 5.89
CA TYR A 112 6.32 11.72 6.34
C TYR A 112 7.04 12.11 7.64
N CYS A 113 7.61 13.31 7.72
CA CYS A 113 8.39 13.71 8.89
C CYS A 113 7.70 14.76 9.78
N GLY A 114 6.53 15.25 9.36
CA GLY A 114 5.77 16.27 10.09
C GLY A 114 6.41 17.67 10.06
N ASN A 115 7.44 17.92 9.23
CA ASN A 115 8.05 19.24 9.11
C ASN A 115 7.02 20.24 8.59
N PRO A 116 6.77 21.37 9.28
CA PRO A 116 5.81 22.39 8.84
C PRO A 116 6.31 23.23 7.67
N THR A 117 7.60 23.11 7.30
CA THR A 117 8.18 23.85 6.18
C THR A 117 8.32 22.93 4.97
N VAL A 118 7.55 23.21 3.92
CA VAL A 118 7.69 22.61 2.59
C VAL A 118 7.91 23.74 1.58
N VAL A 119 8.81 23.51 0.65
CA VAL A 119 9.21 24.52 -0.34
C VAL A 119 8.51 24.23 -1.67
N PRO A 120 7.73 25.16 -2.22
CA PRO A 120 7.13 24.98 -3.54
C PRO A 120 8.17 24.95 -4.65
N GLY A 121 7.95 24.09 -5.65
CA GLY A 121 8.80 23.93 -6.82
C GLY A 121 7.98 23.78 -8.10
N GLN A 122 8.67 23.72 -9.22
CA GLN A 122 8.05 23.46 -10.52
C GLN A 122 7.96 21.94 -10.74
N PHE A 123 6.83 21.51 -11.30
CA PHE A 123 6.63 20.11 -11.69
C PHE A 123 7.50 19.78 -12.90
N ALA A 124 8.39 18.81 -12.79
CA ALA A 124 9.23 18.34 -13.89
C ALA A 124 9.70 16.89 -13.70
N GLY A 125 9.80 16.16 -14.81
CA GLY A 125 10.61 14.94 -14.92
C GLY A 125 10.12 13.69 -14.20
N ALA A 126 8.86 13.62 -13.75
CA ALA A 126 8.30 12.39 -13.20
C ALA A 126 7.60 11.57 -14.30
N LEU A 127 7.61 10.24 -14.17
CA LEU A 127 6.74 9.38 -14.97
C LEU A 127 5.27 9.69 -14.63
N LYS A 128 4.41 9.63 -15.65
CA LYS A 128 2.96 9.71 -15.46
C LYS A 128 2.45 8.37 -14.94
N PRO A 129 1.62 8.34 -13.89
CA PRO A 129 0.99 7.10 -13.48
C PRO A 129 0.08 6.53 -14.57
N ASP A 130 0.07 5.21 -14.71
CA ASP A 130 -0.89 4.50 -15.57
C ASP A 130 -2.23 4.40 -14.87
N TYR A 131 -2.20 4.16 -13.54
CA TYR A 131 -3.39 3.92 -12.74
C TYR A 131 -3.43 4.75 -11.47
N VAL A 132 -4.64 4.95 -10.98
CA VAL A 132 -4.92 5.48 -9.65
C VAL A 132 -6.02 4.64 -9.00
N LEU A 133 -5.87 4.38 -7.71
CA LEU A 133 -6.92 3.80 -6.90
C LEU A 133 -7.56 4.94 -6.07
N PRO A 134 -8.80 5.32 -6.32
CA PRO A 134 -9.42 6.44 -5.62
C PRO A 134 -9.59 6.21 -4.11
N PHE A 135 -9.49 7.28 -3.31
CA PHE A 135 -9.89 7.22 -1.91
C PHE A 135 -11.37 6.87 -1.78
N LYS A 136 -11.70 5.91 -0.93
CA LYS A 136 -13.09 5.57 -0.53
C LYS A 136 -13.45 6.11 0.84
N LEU A 137 -12.48 6.12 1.73
CA LEU A 137 -12.68 6.52 3.11
C LEU A 137 -12.36 7.99 3.28
N SER A 138 -13.21 8.67 4.04
CA SER A 138 -13.07 10.08 4.36
C SER A 138 -11.96 10.31 5.40
N ARG A 139 -11.61 11.58 5.59
CA ARG A 139 -10.68 12.01 6.64
C ARG A 139 -11.22 11.69 8.04
N GLU A 140 -12.52 11.80 8.24
CA GLU A 140 -13.22 11.45 9.49
C GLU A 140 -13.10 9.95 9.79
N ASP A 141 -13.21 9.08 8.78
CA ASP A 141 -13.00 7.64 8.93
C ASP A 141 -11.58 7.33 9.37
N ALA A 142 -10.60 8.01 8.79
CA ALA A 142 -9.20 7.87 9.15
C ALA A 142 -8.94 8.33 10.60
N ILE A 143 -9.49 9.47 11.02
CA ILE A 143 -9.43 9.95 12.41
C ILE A 143 -10.05 8.92 13.36
N ASN A 144 -11.20 8.37 13.02
CA ASN A 144 -11.89 7.39 13.85
C ASN A 144 -11.13 6.06 13.90
N ALA A 145 -10.49 5.64 12.80
CA ALA A 145 -9.63 4.46 12.77
C ALA A 145 -8.41 4.65 13.69
N LEU A 146 -7.77 5.82 13.64
CA LEU A 146 -6.63 6.12 14.51
C LEU A 146 -7.03 6.15 16.00
N ARG A 147 -8.19 6.72 16.34
CA ARG A 147 -8.73 6.67 17.71
C ARG A 147 -8.97 5.23 18.17
N ARG A 148 -9.48 4.35 17.29
CA ARG A 148 -9.65 2.92 17.58
C ARG A 148 -8.28 2.23 17.75
N HIS A 149 -7.28 2.59 16.96
CA HIS A 149 -5.93 2.04 17.06
C HIS A 149 -5.28 2.32 18.42
N TYR A 150 -5.55 3.48 19.02
CA TYR A 150 -5.08 3.83 20.37
C TYR A 150 -5.86 3.15 21.49
N LYS A 151 -7.09 2.71 21.23
CA LYS A 151 -7.94 2.08 22.24
C LYS A 151 -7.39 0.74 22.67
N ASN A 152 -7.53 0.42 23.96
CA ASN A 152 -7.09 -0.86 24.55
C ASN A 152 -5.57 -1.10 24.47
N LYS A 153 -4.76 -0.03 24.45
CA LYS A 153 -3.30 -0.10 24.52
C LYS A 153 -2.84 0.31 25.94
N PRO A 154 -2.72 -0.64 26.90
CA PRO A 154 -2.49 -0.33 28.32
C PRO A 154 -1.15 0.38 28.55
N PHE A 155 -0.15 0.13 27.73
CA PHE A 155 1.19 0.71 27.84
C PHE A 155 1.38 2.00 27.05
N LEU A 156 0.33 2.49 26.36
CA LEU A 156 0.41 3.76 25.65
C LEU A 156 0.48 4.92 26.66
N PRO A 157 1.46 5.86 26.53
CA PRO A 157 1.48 7.06 27.35
C PRO A 157 0.22 7.91 27.11
N ARG A 158 -0.47 8.29 28.19
CA ARG A 158 -1.67 9.14 28.07
C ARG A 158 -1.37 10.48 27.43
N ALA A 159 -0.19 11.06 27.74
CA ALA A 159 0.24 12.32 27.14
C ALA A 159 0.45 12.21 25.62
N PHE A 160 0.94 11.07 25.12
CA PHE A 160 1.07 10.84 23.68
C PHE A 160 -0.29 10.92 22.97
N SER A 161 -1.30 10.20 23.47
CA SER A 161 -2.63 10.21 22.87
C SER A 161 -3.34 11.57 22.99
N ALA A 162 -3.04 12.34 24.04
CA ALA A 162 -3.61 13.68 24.25
C ALA A 162 -2.92 14.77 23.42
N GLN A 163 -1.59 14.65 23.21
CA GLN A 163 -0.79 15.63 22.46
C GLN A 163 -0.78 15.34 20.95
N ASN A 164 -1.19 14.14 20.54
CA ASN A 164 -1.17 13.75 19.16
C ASN A 164 -2.22 14.54 18.38
N GLN A 165 -1.75 15.32 17.42
CA GLN A 165 -2.61 16.17 16.59
C GLN A 165 -3.26 15.30 15.48
N ILE A 166 -4.18 14.45 15.91
CA ILE A 166 -4.92 13.52 15.03
C ILE A 166 -5.54 14.26 13.84
N GLU A 167 -5.89 15.53 14.03
CA GLU A 167 -6.46 16.38 12.99
C GLU A 167 -5.47 16.74 11.86
N LYS A 168 -4.17 16.44 12.02
CA LYS A 168 -3.17 16.63 10.96
C LYS A 168 -3.03 15.45 10.01
N ILE A 169 -3.92 14.47 10.10
CA ILE A 169 -3.94 13.36 9.15
C ILE A 169 -4.17 13.88 7.74
N GLN A 170 -3.35 13.43 6.79
CA GLN A 170 -3.36 13.86 5.40
C GLN A 170 -3.58 12.65 4.48
N GLY A 171 -4.35 12.85 3.41
CA GLY A 171 -4.48 11.87 2.34
C GLY A 171 -3.34 12.03 1.34
N VAL A 172 -2.62 10.95 1.11
CA VAL A 172 -1.48 10.92 0.20
C VAL A 172 -1.65 9.74 -0.77
N TYR A 173 -1.51 10.01 -2.03
CA TYR A 173 -1.32 8.97 -3.03
C TYR A 173 0.14 8.54 -3.02
N VAL A 174 0.39 7.30 -2.65
CA VAL A 174 1.73 6.71 -2.58
C VAL A 174 2.03 5.98 -3.88
N PRO A 175 3.24 6.15 -4.47
CA PRO A 175 3.64 5.48 -5.69
C PRO A 175 3.88 3.99 -5.49
N PHE A 176 3.40 3.17 -6.43
CA PHE A 176 3.63 1.74 -6.47
C PHE A 176 3.99 1.29 -7.88
N TRP A 177 4.92 0.36 -7.98
CA TRP A 177 5.11 -0.45 -9.17
C TRP A 177 4.21 -1.67 -9.10
N MET A 178 3.47 -1.92 -10.17
CA MET A 178 2.54 -3.05 -10.32
C MET A 178 3.09 -4.02 -11.36
N PHE A 179 3.43 -5.22 -10.94
CA PHE A 179 4.09 -6.22 -11.78
C PHE A 179 3.09 -7.27 -12.26
N ASP A 180 3.04 -7.49 -13.58
CA ASP A 180 2.24 -8.53 -14.23
C ASP A 180 3.16 -9.62 -14.75
N GLY A 181 2.79 -10.88 -14.60
CA GLY A 181 3.60 -11.98 -15.06
C GLY A 181 2.97 -13.35 -14.83
N GLU A 182 3.76 -14.40 -15.00
CA GLU A 182 3.37 -15.77 -14.74
C GLU A 182 4.49 -16.49 -13.97
N ALA A 183 4.12 -17.37 -13.05
CA ALA A 183 5.08 -18.19 -12.36
C ALA A 183 4.72 -19.67 -12.46
N GLU A 184 5.71 -20.50 -12.78
CA GLU A 184 5.64 -21.96 -12.73
C GLU A 184 6.37 -22.44 -11.49
N GLY A 185 5.69 -23.19 -10.62
CA GLY A 185 6.24 -23.70 -9.38
C GLY A 185 6.31 -25.22 -9.37
N HIS A 186 7.43 -25.74 -8.85
CA HIS A 186 7.66 -27.16 -8.60
C HIS A 186 8.07 -27.32 -7.14
N ALA A 187 7.35 -28.13 -6.39
CA ALA A 187 7.64 -28.34 -4.98
C ALA A 187 7.57 -29.81 -4.62
N ARG A 188 8.54 -30.25 -3.81
CA ARG A 188 8.64 -31.60 -3.28
C ARG A 188 8.62 -31.53 -1.74
N TYR A 189 7.78 -32.36 -1.14
CA TYR A 189 7.57 -32.38 0.32
C TYR A 189 7.80 -33.78 0.86
N ASP A 190 8.42 -33.85 2.04
CA ASP A 190 8.42 -35.06 2.87
C ASP A 190 7.26 -34.95 3.86
N ALA A 191 6.37 -35.92 3.85
CA ALA A 191 5.21 -35.93 4.71
C ALA A 191 5.08 -37.23 5.50
N THR A 192 4.45 -37.16 6.68
CA THR A 192 4.22 -38.35 7.50
C THR A 192 2.76 -38.44 7.93
N ARG A 193 2.31 -39.71 8.13
CA ARG A 193 1.02 -40.00 8.74
C ARG A 193 1.23 -41.07 9.77
N SER A 194 0.88 -40.78 11.01
CA SER A 194 1.03 -41.67 12.12
C SER A 194 -0.35 -42.21 12.59
N ARG A 195 -0.40 -43.46 12.91
CA ARG A 195 -1.58 -44.12 13.50
C ARG A 195 -1.15 -44.83 14.75
N VAL A 196 -1.88 -44.61 15.83
CA VAL A 196 -1.67 -45.32 17.10
C VAL A 196 -2.78 -46.33 17.26
N PHE A 197 -2.42 -47.57 17.56
CA PHE A 197 -3.35 -48.65 17.84
C PHE A 197 -2.82 -49.58 18.94
N ARG A 198 -3.72 -50.26 19.66
CA ARG A 198 -3.35 -51.21 20.69
C ARG A 198 -3.39 -52.62 20.18
N THR A 199 -2.36 -53.39 20.53
CA THR A 199 -2.26 -54.83 20.25
C THR A 199 -1.90 -55.54 21.56
N GLY A 200 -2.88 -56.11 22.23
CA GLY A 200 -2.71 -56.63 23.60
C GLY A 200 -2.36 -55.48 24.57
N ASP A 201 -1.28 -55.67 25.32
CA ASP A 201 -0.77 -54.68 26.29
C ASP A 201 0.14 -53.62 25.67
N TRP A 202 0.36 -53.68 24.34
CA TRP A 202 1.25 -52.80 23.63
C TRP A 202 0.49 -51.68 22.88
N GLU A 203 0.97 -50.46 23.02
CA GLU A 203 0.56 -49.34 22.18
C GLU A 203 1.59 -49.19 21.04
N VAL A 204 1.12 -49.40 19.82
CA VAL A 204 1.95 -49.38 18.61
C VAL A 204 1.66 -48.12 17.82
N THR A 205 2.71 -47.34 17.57
CA THR A 205 2.65 -46.20 16.63
C THR A 205 3.26 -46.61 15.29
N LYS A 206 2.44 -46.59 14.24
CA LYS A 206 2.88 -46.80 12.88
C LYS A 206 2.96 -45.47 12.17
N THR A 207 4.15 -45.10 11.64
CA THR A 207 4.35 -43.89 10.87
C THR A 207 4.66 -44.27 9.42
N ASP A 208 3.79 -43.84 8.52
CA ASP A 208 3.96 -43.98 7.09
C ASP A 208 4.63 -42.69 6.56
N HIS A 209 5.67 -42.83 5.71
CA HIS A 209 6.40 -41.70 5.10
C HIS A 209 6.01 -41.58 3.63
N PHE A 210 5.81 -40.35 3.19
CA PHE A 210 5.39 -40.04 1.82
C PHE A 210 6.30 -38.94 1.23
N GLU A 211 6.65 -39.11 -0.04
CA GLU A 211 7.19 -38.04 -0.88
C GLU A 211 6.05 -37.51 -1.76
N ILE A 212 5.82 -36.20 -1.70
CA ILE A 212 4.72 -35.56 -2.40
C ILE A 212 5.30 -34.51 -3.36
N CYS A 213 4.94 -34.64 -4.62
CA CYS A 213 5.28 -33.65 -5.65
C CYS A 213 4.05 -32.78 -5.96
N ARG A 214 4.28 -31.49 -6.17
CA ARG A 214 3.28 -30.51 -6.62
C ARG A 214 3.88 -29.63 -7.68
N ASP A 215 3.14 -29.49 -8.76
CA ASP A 215 3.50 -28.66 -9.91
C ASP A 215 2.30 -27.80 -10.27
N GLY A 216 2.55 -26.58 -10.73
CA GLY A 216 1.48 -25.69 -11.18
C GLY A 216 2.01 -24.38 -11.70
N SER A 217 1.17 -23.70 -12.50
CA SER A 217 1.39 -22.34 -12.96
C SER A 217 0.33 -21.41 -12.42
N MET A 218 0.71 -20.14 -12.25
CA MET A 218 -0.17 -19.11 -11.74
C MET A 218 0.14 -17.79 -12.44
N PRO A 219 -0.85 -17.17 -13.11
CA PRO A 219 -0.73 -15.80 -13.58
C PRO A 219 -0.77 -14.83 -12.40
N PHE A 220 0.00 -13.77 -12.51
CA PHE A 220 -0.01 -12.65 -11.56
C PHE A 220 -0.39 -11.38 -12.29
N GLU A 221 -1.30 -10.64 -11.70
CA GLU A 221 -1.69 -9.32 -12.17
C GLU A 221 -1.57 -8.30 -11.04
N LYS A 222 -0.88 -7.21 -11.32
CA LYS A 222 -0.78 -6.05 -10.42
C LYS A 222 -0.19 -6.40 -9.05
N VAL A 223 0.89 -7.20 -9.03
CA VAL A 223 1.64 -7.45 -7.79
C VAL A 223 2.28 -6.13 -7.34
N PRO A 224 1.85 -5.55 -6.21
CA PRO A 224 2.29 -4.23 -5.82
C PRO A 224 3.65 -4.28 -5.14
N VAL A 225 4.49 -3.30 -5.43
CA VAL A 225 5.71 -3.00 -4.65
C VAL A 225 5.76 -1.49 -4.51
N ASP A 226 5.85 -0.97 -3.29
CA ASP A 226 5.93 0.46 -3.06
C ASP A 226 7.23 1.04 -3.66
N ALA A 227 7.10 2.22 -4.23
CA ALA A 227 8.16 2.92 -4.95
C ALA A 227 8.66 4.15 -4.18
N SER A 228 8.45 4.18 -2.85
CA SER A 228 8.86 5.28 -1.99
C SER A 228 9.69 4.81 -0.81
N SER A 229 10.94 5.27 -0.72
CA SER A 229 11.81 5.01 0.43
C SER A 229 11.38 5.73 1.71
N ARG A 230 10.35 6.58 1.63
CA ARG A 230 9.86 7.42 2.74
C ARG A 230 9.02 6.65 3.74
N MET A 231 8.39 5.57 3.27
CA MET A 231 7.62 4.67 4.11
C MET A 231 8.39 3.38 4.36
N PRO A 232 8.40 2.85 5.59
CA PRO A 232 8.91 1.51 5.81
C PRO A 232 8.09 0.50 4.99
N ASP A 233 8.76 -0.35 4.20
CA ASP A 233 8.12 -1.42 3.42
C ASP A 233 7.15 -2.26 4.25
N ALA A 234 7.53 -2.58 5.51
CA ALA A 234 6.69 -3.33 6.41
C ALA A 234 5.35 -2.64 6.73
N HIS A 235 5.30 -1.30 6.71
CA HIS A 235 4.06 -0.55 6.87
C HIS A 235 3.20 -0.65 5.62
N MET A 236 3.81 -0.51 4.43
CA MET A 236 3.10 -0.61 3.14
C MET A 236 2.55 -2.01 2.93
N ASP A 237 3.32 -3.06 3.18
CA ASP A 237 2.85 -4.45 3.14
C ASP A 237 1.73 -4.71 4.16
N SER A 238 1.82 -4.09 5.35
CA SER A 238 0.85 -4.29 6.42
C SER A 238 -0.50 -3.65 6.16
N ILE A 239 -0.61 -2.59 5.36
CA ILE A 239 -1.89 -1.98 5.01
C ILE A 239 -2.58 -2.67 3.82
N GLU A 240 -1.91 -3.58 3.12
CA GLU A 240 -2.55 -4.43 2.11
C GLU A 240 -3.58 -5.40 2.76
N PRO A 241 -4.57 -5.94 2.03
CA PRO A 241 -4.76 -5.83 0.59
C PRO A 241 -5.54 -4.58 0.18
N TYR A 242 -5.34 -4.19 -1.08
CA TYR A 242 -6.23 -3.31 -1.83
C TYR A 242 -7.08 -4.14 -2.79
N ASP A 243 -8.25 -3.63 -3.15
CA ASP A 243 -9.06 -4.19 -4.25
C ASP A 243 -8.63 -3.52 -5.57
N TYR A 244 -7.75 -4.19 -6.28
CA TYR A 244 -7.20 -3.69 -7.55
C TYR A 244 -8.19 -3.73 -8.72
N ALA A 245 -9.36 -4.38 -8.57
CA ALA A 245 -10.43 -4.29 -9.57
C ALA A 245 -11.00 -2.88 -9.71
N GLU A 246 -10.78 -2.04 -8.69
CA GLU A 246 -11.23 -0.65 -8.67
C GLU A 246 -10.20 0.36 -9.19
N LEU A 247 -9.04 -0.09 -9.64
CA LEU A 247 -8.06 0.76 -10.31
C LEU A 247 -8.71 1.45 -11.52
N LYS A 248 -8.43 2.74 -11.66
CA LYS A 248 -8.86 3.56 -12.77
C LYS A 248 -7.65 4.03 -13.56
N PRO A 249 -7.78 4.27 -14.88
CA PRO A 249 -6.76 5.03 -15.59
C PRO A 249 -6.48 6.34 -14.87
N PHE A 250 -5.22 6.73 -14.81
CA PHE A 250 -4.84 7.95 -14.09
C PHE A 250 -5.48 9.18 -14.75
N SER A 251 -6.01 10.04 -13.92
CA SER A 251 -6.44 11.39 -14.27
C SER A 251 -6.11 12.34 -13.14
N SER A 252 -5.66 13.54 -13.45
CA SER A 252 -5.40 14.61 -12.47
C SER A 252 -6.67 15.00 -11.68
N ALA A 253 -7.86 14.64 -12.17
CA ALA A 253 -9.13 14.84 -11.47
C ALA A 253 -9.25 14.12 -10.13
N TYR A 254 -8.43 13.09 -9.86
CA TYR A 254 -8.40 12.39 -8.59
C TYR A 254 -7.51 13.04 -7.52
N LEU A 255 -6.68 14.01 -7.90
CA LEU A 255 -5.71 14.63 -7.00
C LEU A 255 -6.28 15.77 -6.12
N PRO A 256 -7.30 16.56 -6.54
CA PRO A 256 -7.79 17.69 -5.73
C PRO A 256 -8.10 17.30 -4.29
N GLY A 257 -7.48 18.02 -3.34
CA GLY A 257 -7.61 17.75 -1.89
C GLY A 257 -6.65 16.71 -1.33
N PHE A 258 -5.83 16.06 -2.16
CA PHE A 258 -4.84 15.07 -1.78
C PHE A 258 -3.44 15.47 -2.25
N LEU A 259 -2.43 14.91 -1.59
CA LEU A 259 -1.04 14.99 -2.04
C LEU A 259 -0.71 13.70 -2.79
N ALA A 260 0.16 13.76 -3.78
CA ALA A 260 0.75 12.58 -4.38
C ALA A 260 2.26 12.60 -4.14
N ASP A 261 2.82 11.48 -3.68
CA ASP A 261 4.26 11.33 -3.55
C ASP A 261 4.86 10.94 -4.90
N LYS A 262 6.05 11.45 -5.18
CA LYS A 262 6.83 11.07 -6.35
C LYS A 262 7.66 9.84 -5.99
N TYR A 263 7.71 8.84 -6.87
CA TYR A 263 8.58 7.70 -6.66
C TYR A 263 10.06 8.15 -6.53
N ASP A 264 10.78 7.54 -5.60
CA ASP A 264 12.22 7.73 -5.40
C ASP A 264 12.99 6.40 -5.42
N VAL A 265 12.27 5.27 -5.57
CA VAL A 265 12.83 3.95 -5.78
C VAL A 265 12.53 3.50 -7.22
N PRO A 266 13.55 3.30 -8.08
CA PRO A 266 13.34 2.87 -9.45
C PRO A 266 12.84 1.43 -9.53
N VAL A 267 12.22 1.06 -10.66
CA VAL A 267 11.69 -0.29 -10.90
C VAL A 267 12.75 -1.36 -10.65
N ALA A 268 13.97 -1.15 -11.14
CA ALA A 268 15.07 -2.11 -11.04
C ALA A 268 15.38 -2.51 -9.58
N ASP A 269 15.24 -1.58 -8.64
CA ASP A 269 15.48 -1.86 -7.21
C ASP A 269 14.30 -2.62 -6.56
N CYS A 270 13.13 -2.60 -7.19
CA CYS A 270 11.92 -3.28 -6.72
C CYS A 270 11.73 -4.68 -7.30
N GLU A 271 12.45 -5.05 -8.38
CA GLU A 271 12.27 -6.32 -9.09
C GLU A 271 12.47 -7.54 -8.19
N SER A 272 13.49 -7.54 -7.36
CA SER A 272 13.78 -8.67 -6.47
C SER A 272 12.67 -8.91 -5.46
N ARG A 273 12.03 -7.83 -4.97
CA ARG A 273 10.92 -7.90 -4.03
C ARG A 273 9.64 -8.39 -4.72
N ALA A 274 9.41 -7.98 -5.96
CA ALA A 274 8.31 -8.49 -6.78
C ALA A 274 8.48 -10.00 -7.05
N ASP A 275 9.67 -10.42 -7.46
CA ASP A 275 10.00 -11.83 -7.68
C ASP A 275 9.76 -12.68 -6.43
N GLU A 276 10.22 -12.21 -5.27
CA GLU A 276 10.03 -12.92 -3.98
C GLU A 276 8.55 -13.03 -3.60
N ARG A 277 7.75 -11.99 -3.80
CA ARG A 277 6.29 -12.02 -3.56
C ARG A 277 5.60 -13.04 -4.47
N CYS A 278 5.96 -13.09 -5.75
CA CYS A 278 5.44 -14.08 -6.71
C CYS A 278 5.83 -15.49 -6.29
N ARG A 279 7.13 -15.73 -6.02
CA ARG A 279 7.65 -17.04 -5.60
C ARG A 279 6.94 -17.55 -4.34
N LYS A 280 6.88 -16.71 -3.31
CA LYS A 280 6.21 -17.06 -2.05
C LYS A 280 4.76 -17.42 -2.27
N THR A 281 4.03 -16.65 -3.08
CA THR A 281 2.60 -16.87 -3.34
C THR A 281 2.36 -18.22 -4.03
N VAL A 282 3.16 -18.57 -5.04
CA VAL A 282 3.08 -19.87 -5.74
C VAL A 282 3.38 -21.02 -4.77
N LEU A 283 4.48 -20.91 -4.03
CA LEU A 283 4.88 -21.97 -3.08
C LEU A 283 3.85 -22.15 -1.96
N ASP A 284 3.28 -21.07 -1.45
CA ASP A 284 2.19 -21.12 -0.47
C ASP A 284 0.92 -21.77 -1.06
N ALA A 285 0.60 -21.47 -2.33
CA ALA A 285 -0.51 -22.10 -3.03
C ALA A 285 -0.31 -23.59 -3.22
N LEU A 286 0.89 -24.01 -3.68
CA LEU A 286 1.24 -25.43 -3.79
C LEU A 286 1.19 -26.13 -2.44
N GLY A 287 1.74 -25.52 -1.38
CA GLY A 287 1.72 -26.07 -0.03
C GLY A 287 0.31 -26.31 0.52
N ARG A 288 -0.63 -25.41 0.24
CA ARG A 288 -2.04 -25.54 0.64
C ARG A 288 -2.74 -26.74 -0.02
N THR A 289 -2.25 -27.22 -1.15
CA THR A 289 -2.80 -28.43 -1.80
C THR A 289 -2.35 -29.73 -1.11
N VAL A 290 -1.35 -29.66 -0.24
CA VAL A 290 -0.87 -30.82 0.52
C VAL A 290 -1.68 -30.92 1.81
N SER A 291 -2.59 -31.88 1.86
CA SER A 291 -3.49 -32.08 3.00
C SER A 291 -3.59 -33.54 3.39
N GLY A 292 -4.01 -33.83 4.62
CA GLY A 292 -4.25 -35.18 5.14
C GLY A 292 -3.00 -35.88 5.67
N TYR A 293 -1.95 -35.13 6.02
CA TYR A 293 -0.72 -35.61 6.66
C TYR A 293 -0.56 -34.93 8.03
N ASP A 294 0.12 -35.61 8.96
CA ASP A 294 0.36 -35.07 10.31
C ASP A 294 1.52 -34.06 10.28
N THR A 295 2.53 -34.36 9.43
CA THR A 295 3.64 -33.42 9.16
C THR A 295 3.84 -33.29 7.66
N CYS A 296 4.26 -32.10 7.23
CA CYS A 296 4.63 -31.83 5.84
C CYS A 296 5.76 -30.81 5.84
N ILE A 297 6.93 -31.21 5.33
CA ILE A 297 8.14 -30.38 5.33
C ILE A 297 8.60 -30.23 3.87
N PRO A 298 8.79 -28.99 3.37
CA PRO A 298 9.32 -28.78 2.02
C PRO A 298 10.77 -29.27 1.94
N ARG A 299 11.09 -30.06 0.92
CA ARG A 299 12.43 -30.61 0.68
C ARG A 299 13.14 -29.92 -0.47
N ALA A 300 12.43 -29.67 -1.56
CA ALA A 300 12.94 -28.96 -2.72
C ALA A 300 11.83 -28.08 -3.30
N GLN A 301 12.20 -26.89 -3.70
CA GLN A 301 11.29 -25.92 -4.29
C GLN A 301 12.02 -25.19 -5.42
N ASP A 302 11.39 -25.11 -6.59
CA ASP A 302 11.85 -24.33 -7.73
C ASP A 302 10.69 -23.50 -8.27
N VAL A 303 10.96 -22.24 -8.61
CA VAL A 303 9.97 -21.35 -9.21
C VAL A 303 10.61 -20.59 -10.34
N ARG A 304 10.03 -20.72 -11.52
CA ARG A 304 10.40 -19.99 -12.73
C ARG A 304 9.41 -18.87 -12.96
N LEU A 305 9.93 -17.66 -13.13
CA LEU A 305 9.14 -16.48 -13.39
C LEU A 305 9.23 -16.10 -14.87
N ARG A 306 8.09 -15.89 -15.49
CA ARG A 306 7.96 -15.20 -16.77
C ARG A 306 7.52 -13.78 -16.47
N ARG A 307 8.49 -12.86 -16.53
CA ARG A 307 8.26 -11.45 -16.23
C ARG A 307 7.50 -10.80 -17.38
N GLY A 308 6.49 -10.01 -17.03
CA GLY A 308 5.63 -9.30 -17.95
C GLY A 308 5.78 -7.80 -17.82
N LYS A 309 4.67 -7.08 -17.89
CA LYS A 309 4.64 -5.60 -17.85
C LYS A 309 4.74 -5.07 -16.43
N VAL A 310 5.31 -3.88 -16.32
CA VAL A 310 5.28 -3.08 -15.09
C VAL A 310 4.44 -1.83 -15.34
N HIS A 311 3.56 -1.53 -14.40
CA HIS A 311 2.72 -0.35 -14.43
C HIS A 311 3.02 0.54 -13.25
N TYR A 312 2.90 1.84 -13.42
CA TYR A 312 2.99 2.83 -12.36
C TYR A 312 1.59 3.15 -11.83
N ALA A 313 1.37 2.97 -10.53
CA ALA A 313 0.09 3.26 -9.90
C ALA A 313 0.23 4.14 -8.66
N LEU A 314 -0.82 4.92 -8.40
CA LEU A 314 -0.98 5.70 -7.18
C LEU A 314 -2.04 5.07 -6.29
N LEU A 315 -1.66 4.68 -5.06
CA LEU A 315 -2.55 4.07 -4.09
C LEU A 315 -2.88 5.02 -2.92
N PRO A 316 -4.13 5.01 -2.42
CA PRO A 316 -4.60 5.95 -1.42
C PRO A 316 -4.16 5.54 -0.02
N VAL A 317 -3.44 6.42 0.68
CA VAL A 317 -2.99 6.21 2.06
C VAL A 317 -3.29 7.45 2.90
N TRP A 318 -4.01 7.27 4.00
CA TRP A 318 -4.11 8.28 5.04
C TRP A 318 -2.90 8.21 5.95
N MET A 319 -2.19 9.31 6.10
CA MET A 319 -0.92 9.38 6.82
C MET A 319 -0.94 10.38 7.95
N LEU A 320 -0.31 10.04 9.05
CA LEU A 320 -0.04 10.95 10.16
C LEU A 320 1.37 10.70 10.67
N SER A 321 2.21 11.73 10.64
CA SER A 321 3.51 11.74 11.31
C SER A 321 3.45 12.59 12.58
N THR A 322 3.96 12.05 13.68
CA THR A 322 4.02 12.74 14.97
C THR A 322 5.36 12.50 15.66
N ARG A 323 5.79 13.45 16.49
CA ARG A 323 7.02 13.31 17.28
C ARG A 323 6.70 13.17 18.76
N TRP A 324 7.38 12.23 19.41
CA TRP A 324 7.27 12.00 20.84
C TRP A 324 8.64 11.64 21.42
N ASN A 325 9.08 12.37 22.45
CA ASN A 325 10.39 12.17 23.10
C ASN A 325 11.55 12.08 22.09
N GLY A 326 11.56 12.96 21.09
CA GLY A 326 12.60 13.00 20.07
C GLY A 326 12.51 11.93 18.98
N LYS A 327 11.58 10.98 19.08
CA LYS A 327 11.33 9.94 18.06
C LYS A 327 10.13 10.30 17.20
N SER A 328 10.22 9.98 15.91
CA SER A 328 9.10 10.09 14.98
C SER A 328 8.28 8.79 14.97
N PHE A 329 6.97 8.94 14.95
CA PHE A 329 5.99 7.86 14.85
C PHE A 329 5.13 8.13 13.63
N LEU A 330 5.06 7.16 12.73
CA LEU A 330 4.34 7.25 11.49
C LEU A 330 3.16 6.27 11.53
N PHE A 331 1.98 6.77 11.17
CA PHE A 331 0.76 5.99 11.03
C PHE A 331 0.32 6.04 9.59
N ALA A 332 -0.07 4.89 9.06
CA ALA A 332 -0.62 4.77 7.74
C ALA A 332 -1.92 3.97 7.78
N MET A 333 -2.91 4.40 6.99
CA MET A 333 -4.16 3.67 6.82
C MET A 333 -4.48 3.55 5.33
N ASN A 334 -4.82 2.34 4.92
CA ASN A 334 -5.35 2.09 3.60
C ASN A 334 -6.60 2.93 3.36
N GLY A 335 -6.56 3.83 2.35
CA GLY A 335 -7.64 4.75 2.03
C GLY A 335 -8.89 4.11 1.43
N GLN A 336 -8.80 2.82 1.06
CA GLN A 336 -9.90 2.03 0.53
C GLN A 336 -10.52 1.13 1.59
N THR A 337 -9.70 0.35 2.33
CA THR A 337 -10.17 -0.70 3.24
C THR A 337 -10.21 -0.28 4.71
N GLY A 338 -9.50 0.77 5.07
CA GLY A 338 -9.41 1.26 6.44
C GLY A 338 -8.44 0.48 7.33
N LYS A 339 -7.67 -0.45 6.78
CA LYS A 339 -6.65 -1.18 7.52
C LYS A 339 -5.54 -0.23 7.93
N MET A 340 -5.27 -0.15 9.24
CA MET A 340 -4.34 0.81 9.82
C MET A 340 -3.13 0.11 10.43
N VAL A 341 -1.97 0.73 10.25
CA VAL A 341 -0.69 0.37 10.85
C VAL A 341 -0.04 1.61 11.46
N GLY A 342 0.79 1.40 12.45
CA GLY A 342 1.59 2.47 13.05
C GLY A 342 2.21 2.01 14.37
N ASP A 343 3.41 2.49 14.61
CA ASP A 343 4.14 2.18 15.84
C ASP A 343 3.64 3.05 16.98
N LEU A 344 3.58 2.47 18.16
CA LEU A 344 3.13 3.15 19.36
C LEU A 344 4.26 3.20 20.40
N PRO A 345 4.49 4.35 21.05
CA PRO A 345 5.44 4.42 22.14
C PRO A 345 4.93 3.63 23.35
N THR A 346 5.83 2.95 24.03
CA THR A 346 5.54 2.24 25.26
C THR A 346 6.01 3.03 26.48
N ASP A 347 5.15 3.10 27.49
CA ASP A 347 5.47 3.65 28.81
C ASP A 347 6.20 2.59 29.64
N ALA A 348 7.52 2.70 29.73
CA ALA A 348 8.34 1.77 30.49
C ALA A 348 7.92 1.69 31.96
N GLY A 349 7.49 2.81 32.56
CA GLY A 349 7.03 2.82 33.95
C GLY A 349 5.76 1.99 34.15
N LYS A 350 4.79 2.13 33.24
CA LYS A 350 3.58 1.30 33.28
C LYS A 350 3.91 -0.18 33.00
N TYR A 351 4.79 -0.45 32.05
CA TYR A 351 5.22 -1.82 31.73
C TYR A 351 5.81 -2.52 32.96
N TRP A 352 6.81 -1.91 33.60
CA TRP A 352 7.47 -2.52 34.75
C TRP A 352 6.57 -2.63 35.98
N ARG A 353 5.66 -1.67 36.22
CA ARG A 353 4.67 -1.78 37.29
C ARG A 353 3.71 -2.93 37.03
N THR A 354 3.22 -3.09 35.81
CA THR A 354 2.33 -4.22 35.45
C THR A 354 3.05 -5.55 35.54
N PHE A 355 4.31 -5.59 35.07
CA PHE A 355 5.16 -6.76 35.20
C PHE A 355 5.33 -7.16 36.67
N ALA A 356 5.70 -6.23 37.53
CA ALA A 356 5.87 -6.51 38.97
C ALA A 356 4.55 -6.94 39.62
N ALA A 357 3.42 -6.34 39.27
CA ALA A 357 2.11 -6.67 39.79
C ALA A 357 1.66 -8.11 39.42
N ILE A 358 2.14 -8.63 38.29
CA ILE A 358 1.86 -10.02 37.86
C ILE A 358 2.93 -10.99 38.38
N ALA A 359 4.19 -10.65 38.25
CA ALA A 359 5.29 -11.53 38.60
C ALA A 359 5.39 -11.80 40.10
N ALA A 360 5.15 -10.81 40.97
CA ALA A 360 5.24 -10.98 42.41
C ALA A 360 4.19 -11.99 42.97
N PRO A 361 2.88 -11.89 42.64
CA PRO A 361 1.91 -12.91 43.06
C PRO A 361 2.21 -14.31 42.51
N VAL A 362 2.64 -14.41 41.24
CA VAL A 362 3.00 -15.70 40.63
C VAL A 362 4.20 -16.33 41.35
N ALA A 363 5.22 -15.55 41.66
CA ALA A 363 6.39 -16.02 42.44
C ALA A 363 5.99 -16.46 43.84
N LEU A 364 5.14 -15.69 44.54
CA LEU A 364 4.60 -16.06 45.86
C LEU A 364 3.79 -17.36 45.85
N LEU A 365 2.91 -17.50 44.86
CA LEU A 365 2.13 -18.73 44.69
C LEU A 365 3.02 -19.94 44.35
N GLY A 366 4.00 -19.77 43.47
CA GLY A 366 4.96 -20.80 43.11
C GLY A 366 5.83 -21.24 44.33
N THR A 367 6.28 -20.30 45.14
CA THR A 367 7.01 -20.64 46.40
C THR A 367 6.10 -21.33 47.43
N ALA A 368 4.88 -20.82 47.61
CA ALA A 368 3.90 -21.46 48.53
C ALA A 368 3.59 -22.90 48.11
N LEU A 369 3.36 -23.12 46.82
CA LEU A 369 3.08 -24.46 46.26
C LEU A 369 4.29 -25.41 46.44
N SER A 370 5.52 -24.90 46.24
CA SER A 370 6.74 -25.70 46.46
C SER A 370 6.97 -26.07 47.90
N PHE A 371 6.50 -25.27 48.88
CA PHE A 371 6.50 -25.61 50.29
C PHE A 371 5.43 -26.62 50.69
N LEU A 372 4.26 -26.58 49.99
CA LEU A 372 3.17 -27.53 50.25
C LEU A 372 3.42 -28.93 49.66
N LEU A 373 4.25 -29.02 48.63
CA LEU A 373 4.60 -30.28 47.95
C LEU A 373 5.88 -30.94 48.50
N ARG A 374 6.54 -30.32 49.51
CA ARG A 374 7.62 -30.87 50.29
C ARG A 374 7.10 -31.49 51.61
#